data_662ee8c5fdabf237c05af40028beb41d
#
_entry.id   662ee8c5fdabf237c05af40028beb41d
#
_cell.length_a   1.000
_cell.length_b   1.000
_cell.length_c   1.000
_cell.angle_alpha   90.00
_cell.angle_beta   90.00
_cell.angle_gamma   90.00
#
_symmetry.space_group_name_H-M   'P 1'
#
loop_
_entity.id
_entity.type
_entity.pdbx_description
1 polymer ?
#
loop_
_entity_poly.entity_id
_entity_poly.type
_entity_poly.pdbx_seq_one_letter_code
_entity_poly.pdbx_strand_id
1 'polypeptide(L)'
;MPMINFFFSEAFKLQHKLRSWLGPLLIMILVLVAFPLSIDISQYDLNKFYISVIVVSLLMISFLATESIFSEDYEDGSLEQLHLEEKDLYKIVLAKILIYVFFIGIPMALIGSVFSFANGVSLVEVPKIFTILSISTLILFNVFAFGSALSINKGSMLGVLASLPLALPAIVLLGRGVRTVQYGGGFFEVSVLMAGVALLVTAIMPIIISATLKTHLE
;
A
#
# COMPACT_ATOMS: atom_id res chain seq x y z
N MET A 1 -7.07 -14.60 22.86
CA MET A 1 -5.75 -14.92 22.25
C MET A 1 -4.83 -13.72 22.40
N PRO A 2 -3.55 -13.84 22.79
CA PRO A 2 -2.64 -12.70 22.77
C PRO A 2 -2.50 -12.21 21.30
N MET A 3 -2.40 -10.89 21.14
CA MET A 3 -2.32 -10.20 19.83
C MET A 3 -1.20 -10.76 18.94
N ILE A 4 -0.13 -11.24 19.54
CA ILE A 4 0.99 -11.91 18.86
C ILE A 4 0.55 -13.18 18.12
N ASN A 5 -0.28 -14.02 18.73
CA ASN A 5 -0.77 -15.25 18.08
C ASN A 5 -1.70 -14.95 16.91
N PHE A 6 -2.50 -13.88 17.00
CA PHE A 6 -3.32 -13.41 15.89
C PHE A 6 -2.45 -12.93 14.72
N PHE A 7 -1.41 -12.13 15.01
CA PHE A 7 -0.48 -11.65 14.00
C PHE A 7 0.20 -12.81 13.26
N PHE A 8 0.70 -13.81 13.97
CA PHE A 8 1.31 -14.99 13.36
C PHE A 8 0.32 -15.83 12.54
N SER A 9 -0.91 -16.00 13.00
CA SER A 9 -1.94 -16.75 12.27
C SER A 9 -2.33 -16.05 10.96
N GLU A 10 -2.50 -14.74 10.97
CA GLU A 10 -2.79 -13.94 9.78
C GLU A 10 -1.61 -13.91 8.80
N ALA A 11 -0.38 -13.74 9.29
CA ALA A 11 0.82 -13.82 8.47
C ALA A 11 0.94 -15.19 7.79
N PHE A 12 0.64 -16.28 8.50
CA PHE A 12 0.65 -17.62 7.97
C PHE A 12 -0.46 -17.88 6.94
N LYS A 13 -1.69 -17.36 7.20
CA LYS A 13 -2.78 -17.39 6.21
C LYS A 13 -2.35 -16.70 4.90
N LEU A 14 -1.77 -15.51 5.00
CA LEU A 14 -1.33 -14.75 3.82
C LEU A 14 -0.22 -15.47 3.06
N GLN A 15 0.77 -16.06 3.76
CA GLN A 15 1.83 -16.86 3.12
C GLN A 15 1.30 -18.06 2.33
N HIS A 16 0.26 -18.71 2.81
CA HIS A 16 -0.33 -19.86 2.10
C HIS A 16 -1.24 -19.45 0.93
N LYS A 17 -1.74 -18.22 0.92
CA LYS A 17 -2.47 -17.62 -0.20
C LYS A 17 -1.50 -16.94 -1.18
N LEU A 18 -0.65 -17.73 -1.85
CA LEU A 18 0.34 -17.23 -2.83
C LEU A 18 -0.24 -16.22 -3.82
N ARG A 19 -1.47 -16.42 -4.27
CA ARG A 19 -2.15 -15.54 -5.21
C ARG A 19 -2.37 -14.13 -4.63
N SER A 20 -2.69 -14.02 -3.33
CA SER A 20 -3.06 -12.74 -2.71
C SER A 20 -1.85 -11.81 -2.52
N TRP A 21 -0.65 -12.35 -2.28
CA TRP A 21 0.53 -11.51 -2.08
C TRP A 21 1.49 -11.49 -3.26
N LEU A 22 1.65 -12.60 -3.99
CA LEU A 22 2.51 -12.64 -5.19
C LEU A 22 1.84 -11.99 -6.39
N GLY A 23 0.51 -12.09 -6.54
CA GLY A 23 -0.22 -11.50 -7.65
C GLY A 23 0.08 -10.01 -7.84
N PRO A 24 -0.15 -9.15 -6.82
CA PRO A 24 0.18 -7.73 -6.89
C PRO A 24 1.65 -7.46 -7.24
N LEU A 25 2.59 -8.20 -6.65
CA LEU A 25 4.03 -8.03 -6.92
C LEU A 25 4.40 -8.38 -8.37
N LEU A 26 3.85 -9.47 -8.91
CA LEU A 26 4.08 -9.87 -10.30
C LEU A 26 3.49 -8.85 -11.27
N ILE A 27 2.30 -8.32 -10.98
CA ILE A 27 1.69 -7.26 -11.80
C ILE A 27 2.56 -6.00 -11.76
N MET A 28 3.09 -5.63 -10.59
CA MET A 28 4.02 -4.49 -10.48
C MET A 28 5.25 -4.69 -11.36
N ILE A 29 5.91 -5.84 -11.28
CA ILE A 29 7.08 -6.16 -12.11
C ILE A 29 6.70 -6.09 -13.59
N LEU A 30 5.56 -6.67 -13.98
CA LEU A 30 5.07 -6.65 -15.36
C LEU A 30 4.90 -5.22 -15.87
N VAL A 31 4.23 -4.34 -15.10
CA VAL A 31 4.01 -2.94 -15.49
C VAL A 31 5.34 -2.19 -15.60
N LEU A 32 6.25 -2.36 -14.64
CA LEU A 32 7.55 -1.70 -14.64
C LEU A 32 8.44 -2.15 -15.81
N VAL A 33 8.35 -3.42 -16.24
CA VAL A 33 9.11 -3.95 -17.38
C VAL A 33 8.41 -3.61 -18.70
N ALA A 34 7.09 -3.69 -18.77
CA ALA A 34 6.35 -3.40 -20.01
C ALA A 34 6.48 -1.93 -20.44
N PHE A 35 6.56 -1.01 -19.47
CA PHE A 35 6.63 0.41 -19.77
C PHE A 35 7.85 0.80 -20.61
N PRO A 36 9.11 0.48 -20.25
CA PRO A 36 10.27 0.77 -21.09
C PRO A 36 10.22 0.08 -22.45
N LEU A 37 9.61 -1.11 -22.53
CA LEU A 37 9.47 -1.85 -23.79
C LEU A 37 8.43 -1.22 -24.74
N SER A 38 7.47 -0.46 -24.21
CA SER A 38 6.41 0.18 -24.99
C SER A 38 6.78 1.54 -25.57
N ILE A 39 7.90 2.14 -25.12
CA ILE A 39 8.35 3.47 -25.53
C ILE A 39 9.56 3.33 -26.48
N ASP A 40 9.57 4.12 -27.57
CA ASP A 40 10.73 4.21 -28.44
C ASP A 40 11.87 4.98 -27.72
N ILE A 41 12.85 4.22 -27.24
CA ILE A 41 14.00 4.71 -26.47
C ILE A 41 14.82 5.75 -27.24
N SER A 42 14.77 5.71 -28.59
CA SER A 42 15.51 6.64 -29.44
C SER A 42 15.00 8.09 -29.36
N GLN A 43 13.74 8.29 -28.97
CA GLN A 43 13.09 9.60 -28.98
C GLN A 43 12.90 10.20 -27.57
N TYR A 44 12.95 9.40 -26.50
CA TYR A 44 12.62 9.84 -25.16
C TYR A 44 13.70 9.48 -24.13
N ASP A 45 13.94 10.43 -23.23
CA ASP A 45 14.82 10.25 -22.08
C ASP A 45 14.06 9.48 -20.97
N LEU A 46 14.19 8.16 -20.95
CA LEU A 46 13.50 7.28 -19.97
C LEU A 46 13.69 7.73 -18.53
N ASN A 47 14.84 8.35 -18.23
CA ASN A 47 15.15 8.85 -16.90
C ASN A 47 14.16 9.93 -16.41
N LYS A 48 13.42 10.58 -17.31
CA LYS A 48 12.41 11.59 -16.93
C LYS A 48 11.07 10.99 -16.57
N PHE A 49 10.76 9.81 -17.08
CA PHE A 49 9.43 9.20 -16.93
C PHE A 49 9.35 8.13 -15.83
N TYR A 50 10.48 7.57 -15.40
CA TYR A 50 10.47 6.44 -14.48
C TYR A 50 9.74 6.75 -13.15
N ILE A 51 9.83 7.99 -12.65
CA ILE A 51 9.12 8.44 -11.45
C ILE A 51 7.62 8.27 -11.61
N SER A 52 7.08 8.78 -12.73
CA SER A 52 5.64 8.72 -13.01
C SER A 52 5.16 7.28 -13.08
N VAL A 53 5.96 6.40 -13.69
CA VAL A 53 5.64 4.97 -13.78
C VAL A 53 5.62 4.31 -12.39
N ILE A 54 6.62 4.58 -11.56
CA ILE A 54 6.67 4.05 -10.18
C ILE A 54 5.46 4.55 -9.38
N VAL A 55 5.15 5.85 -9.43
CA VAL A 55 4.04 6.45 -8.68
C VAL A 55 2.71 5.83 -9.10
N VAL A 56 2.45 5.72 -10.40
CA VAL A 56 1.20 5.13 -10.93
C VAL A 56 1.13 3.65 -10.59
N SER A 57 2.23 2.91 -10.79
CA SER A 57 2.28 1.47 -10.46
C SER A 57 2.03 1.25 -8.97
N LEU A 58 2.69 2.01 -8.10
CA LEU A 58 2.53 1.89 -6.65
C LEU A 58 1.09 2.15 -6.23
N LEU A 59 0.44 3.18 -6.80
CA LEU A 59 -0.95 3.50 -6.53
C LEU A 59 -1.89 2.35 -6.94
N MET A 60 -1.81 1.93 -8.21
CA MET A 60 -2.69 0.90 -8.75
C MET A 60 -2.52 -0.43 -8.03
N ILE A 61 -1.27 -0.83 -7.78
CA ILE A 61 -0.98 -2.10 -7.13
C ILE A 61 -1.32 -2.08 -5.64
N SER A 62 -1.12 -0.93 -4.95
CA SER A 62 -1.58 -0.78 -3.56
C SER A 62 -3.09 -0.93 -3.43
N PHE A 63 -3.86 -0.36 -4.36
CA PHE A 63 -5.30 -0.56 -4.43
C PHE A 63 -5.65 -2.04 -4.65
N LEU A 64 -5.08 -2.67 -5.67
CA LEU A 64 -5.34 -4.07 -6.00
C LEU A 64 -4.98 -5.03 -4.84
N ALA A 65 -3.86 -4.76 -4.15
CA ALA A 65 -3.40 -5.57 -3.03
C ALA A 65 -4.33 -5.52 -1.81
N THR A 66 -5.06 -4.40 -1.64
CA THR A 66 -5.93 -4.18 -0.48
C THR A 66 -7.42 -4.37 -0.77
N GLU A 67 -7.79 -4.59 -2.04
CA GLU A 67 -9.19 -4.69 -2.47
C GLU A 67 -9.96 -5.77 -1.69
N SER A 68 -9.36 -6.92 -1.45
CA SER A 68 -9.98 -8.06 -0.76
C SER A 68 -9.58 -8.22 0.70
N ILE A 69 -8.90 -7.23 1.30
CA ILE A 69 -8.31 -7.36 2.64
C ILE A 69 -9.33 -7.71 3.74
N PHE A 70 -10.58 -7.27 3.61
CA PHE A 70 -11.65 -7.55 4.57
C PHE A 70 -12.79 -8.38 3.99
N SER A 71 -13.00 -8.40 2.65
CA SER A 71 -14.12 -9.11 2.03
C SER A 71 -14.04 -10.61 2.24
N GLU A 72 -12.85 -11.20 2.17
CA GLU A 72 -12.67 -12.64 2.40
C GLU A 72 -13.05 -13.05 3.82
N ASP A 73 -12.62 -12.28 4.85
CA ASP A 73 -12.94 -12.57 6.24
C ASP A 73 -14.41 -12.28 6.58
N TYR A 74 -15.06 -11.43 5.79
CA TYR A 74 -16.49 -11.19 5.89
C TYR A 74 -17.28 -12.36 5.28
N GLU A 75 -16.87 -12.83 4.10
CA GLU A 75 -17.53 -13.94 3.39
C GLU A 75 -17.41 -15.29 4.12
N ASP A 76 -16.27 -15.53 4.80
CA ASP A 76 -16.05 -16.76 5.59
C ASP A 76 -16.58 -16.69 7.03
N GLY A 77 -17.16 -15.54 7.43
CA GLY A 77 -17.74 -15.30 8.75
C GLY A 77 -16.72 -15.10 9.87
N SER A 78 -15.42 -15.05 9.57
CA SER A 78 -14.39 -14.88 10.60
C SER A 78 -14.43 -13.49 11.24
N LEU A 79 -14.82 -12.44 10.50
CA LEU A 79 -15.03 -11.10 11.07
C LEU A 79 -16.19 -11.07 12.07
N GLU A 80 -17.30 -11.76 11.79
CA GLU A 80 -18.43 -11.85 12.69
C GLU A 80 -18.07 -12.61 13.99
N GLN A 81 -17.35 -13.71 13.87
CA GLN A 81 -16.85 -14.46 15.02
C GLN A 81 -15.92 -13.60 15.89
N LEU A 82 -15.01 -12.84 15.29
CA LEU A 82 -14.12 -11.94 16.03
C LEU A 82 -14.88 -10.80 16.74
N HIS A 83 -15.97 -10.34 16.15
CA HIS A 83 -16.84 -9.35 16.74
C HIS A 83 -17.62 -9.92 17.94
N LEU A 84 -18.18 -11.12 17.83
CA LEU A 84 -18.91 -11.81 18.89
C LEU A 84 -18.01 -12.17 20.08
N GLU A 85 -16.73 -12.43 19.86
CA GLU A 85 -15.74 -12.66 20.92
C GLU A 85 -15.28 -11.37 21.63
N GLU A 86 -15.96 -10.23 21.44
CA GLU A 86 -15.63 -8.91 22.00
C GLU A 86 -14.16 -8.48 21.78
N LYS A 87 -13.52 -8.97 20.72
CA LYS A 87 -12.15 -8.57 20.41
C LYS A 87 -12.11 -7.14 19.86
N ASP A 88 -11.06 -6.43 20.23
CA ASP A 88 -10.78 -5.07 19.73
C ASP A 88 -10.57 -5.09 18.20
N LEU A 89 -11.64 -4.88 17.43
CA LEU A 89 -11.57 -4.82 15.94
C LEU A 89 -10.50 -3.83 15.45
N TYR A 90 -10.27 -2.74 16.18
CA TYR A 90 -9.19 -1.81 15.89
C TYR A 90 -7.81 -2.50 15.81
N LYS A 91 -7.49 -3.34 16.79
CA LYS A 91 -6.20 -4.04 16.84
C LYS A 91 -6.08 -5.06 15.72
N ILE A 92 -7.18 -5.71 15.36
CA ILE A 92 -7.25 -6.67 14.26
C ILE A 92 -7.00 -5.97 12.92
N VAL A 93 -7.70 -4.86 12.67
CA VAL A 93 -7.53 -4.03 11.46
C VAL A 93 -6.10 -3.53 11.35
N LEU A 94 -5.56 -2.95 12.44
CA LEU A 94 -4.17 -2.46 12.46
C LEU A 94 -3.17 -3.58 12.15
N ALA A 95 -3.30 -4.73 12.83
CA ALA A 95 -2.42 -5.87 12.59
C ALA A 95 -2.47 -6.34 11.14
N LYS A 96 -3.68 -6.43 10.56
CA LYS A 96 -3.89 -6.87 9.19
C LYS A 96 -3.24 -5.92 8.18
N ILE A 97 -3.45 -4.61 8.33
CA ILE A 97 -2.80 -3.59 7.48
C ILE A 97 -1.27 -3.70 7.57
N LEU A 98 -0.71 -3.82 8.78
CA LEU A 98 0.74 -3.92 8.97
C LEU A 98 1.32 -5.21 8.36
N ILE A 99 0.60 -6.34 8.43
CA ILE A 99 1.00 -7.58 7.75
C ILE A 99 1.05 -7.38 6.24
N TYR A 100 0.02 -6.77 5.65
CA TYR A 100 -0.02 -6.49 4.21
C TYR A 100 1.10 -5.53 3.79
N VAL A 101 1.36 -4.48 4.57
CA VAL A 101 2.50 -3.58 4.33
C VAL A 101 3.81 -4.34 4.37
N PHE A 102 4.01 -5.23 5.34
CA PHE A 102 5.24 -6.00 5.48
C PHE A 102 5.44 -6.99 4.32
N PHE A 103 4.42 -7.79 3.98
CA PHE A 103 4.53 -8.85 2.97
C PHE A 103 4.39 -8.35 1.53
N ILE A 104 3.69 -7.25 1.29
CA ILE A 104 3.44 -6.72 -0.04
C ILE A 104 4.05 -5.33 -0.20
N GLY A 105 3.79 -4.41 0.72
CA GLY A 105 4.21 -3.01 0.62
C GLY A 105 5.73 -2.83 0.61
N ILE A 106 6.46 -3.49 1.53
CA ILE A 106 7.93 -3.43 1.55
C ILE A 106 8.56 -4.08 0.31
N PRO A 107 8.16 -5.28 -0.15
CA PRO A 107 8.61 -5.81 -1.43
C PRO A 107 8.30 -4.90 -2.63
N MET A 108 7.12 -4.26 -2.67
CA MET A 108 6.80 -3.26 -3.72
C MET A 108 7.78 -2.09 -3.70
N ALA A 109 8.10 -1.55 -2.52
CA ALA A 109 9.07 -0.47 -2.37
C ALA A 109 10.49 -0.91 -2.82
N LEU A 110 10.87 -2.16 -2.53
CA LEU A 110 12.13 -2.74 -2.99
C LEU A 110 12.16 -2.89 -4.52
N ILE A 111 11.13 -3.44 -5.13
CA ILE A 111 11.01 -3.56 -6.58
C ILE A 111 11.08 -2.18 -7.25
N GLY A 112 10.35 -1.18 -6.73
CA GLY A 112 10.39 0.19 -7.23
C GLY A 112 11.77 0.85 -7.12
N SER A 113 12.50 0.60 -6.03
CA SER A 113 13.85 1.13 -5.83
C SER A 113 14.88 0.46 -6.75
N VAL A 114 14.77 -0.86 -6.96
CA VAL A 114 15.60 -1.60 -7.94
C VAL A 114 15.31 -1.11 -9.36
N PHE A 115 14.05 -0.87 -9.70
CA PHE A 115 13.68 -0.28 -11.00
C PHE A 115 14.25 1.14 -11.17
N SER A 116 14.27 1.95 -10.10
CA SER A 116 14.91 3.27 -10.13
C SER A 116 16.42 3.18 -10.42
N PHE A 117 17.11 2.22 -9.80
CA PHE A 117 18.53 1.94 -10.07
C PHE A 117 18.76 1.55 -11.53
N ALA A 118 17.93 0.65 -12.06
CA ALA A 118 18.00 0.25 -13.48
C ALA A 118 17.79 1.42 -14.46
N ASN A 119 17.11 2.49 -14.03
CA ASN A 119 16.90 3.72 -14.81
C ASN A 119 17.90 4.85 -14.47
N GLY A 120 19.07 4.52 -13.94
CA GLY A 120 20.19 5.44 -13.82
C GLY A 120 20.27 6.23 -12.50
N VAL A 121 19.46 5.89 -11.50
CA VAL A 121 19.60 6.45 -10.14
C VAL A 121 20.88 5.89 -9.50
N SER A 122 21.65 6.77 -8.85
CA SER A 122 22.89 6.36 -8.20
C SER A 122 22.64 5.38 -7.03
N LEU A 123 23.55 4.44 -6.80
CA LEU A 123 23.44 3.46 -5.72
C LEU A 123 23.27 4.11 -4.34
N VAL A 124 23.83 5.32 -4.15
CA VAL A 124 23.70 6.11 -2.89
C VAL A 124 22.28 6.63 -2.68
N GLU A 125 21.53 6.84 -3.75
CA GLU A 125 20.16 7.37 -3.70
C GLU A 125 19.09 6.28 -3.61
N VAL A 126 19.40 5.06 -3.99
CA VAL A 126 18.47 3.92 -3.93
C VAL A 126 17.86 3.72 -2.53
N PRO A 127 18.62 3.75 -1.42
CA PRO A 127 18.03 3.65 -0.09
C PRO A 127 17.07 4.79 0.26
N LYS A 128 17.32 6.01 -0.27
CA LYS A 128 16.42 7.15 -0.06
C LYS A 128 15.09 6.92 -0.78
N ILE A 129 15.14 6.44 -2.02
CA ILE A 129 13.92 6.07 -2.77
C ILE A 129 13.17 4.95 -2.07
N PHE A 130 13.88 3.89 -1.64
CA PHE A 130 13.27 2.81 -0.86
C PHE A 130 12.53 3.32 0.37
N THR A 131 13.11 4.26 1.12
CA THR A 131 12.47 4.87 2.29
C THR A 131 11.20 5.63 1.90
N ILE A 132 11.24 6.48 0.87
CA ILE A 132 10.08 7.21 0.39
C ILE A 132 8.96 6.26 -0.06
N LEU A 133 9.30 5.23 -0.85
CA LEU A 133 8.32 4.26 -1.32
C LEU A 133 7.71 3.44 -0.18
N SER A 134 8.52 3.02 0.82
CA SER A 134 8.05 2.27 1.98
C SER A 134 7.07 3.09 2.85
N ILE A 135 7.37 4.38 3.09
CA ILE A 135 6.45 5.25 3.82
C ILE A 135 5.17 5.47 3.01
N SER A 136 5.29 5.63 1.69
CA SER A 136 4.12 5.81 0.81
C SER A 136 3.22 4.59 0.76
N THR A 137 3.78 3.37 0.71
CA THR A 137 2.98 2.14 0.78
C THR A 137 2.21 2.05 2.09
N LEU A 138 2.81 2.42 3.23
CA LEU A 138 2.12 2.44 4.51
C LEU A 138 0.90 3.40 4.49
N ILE A 139 1.04 4.59 3.92
CA ILE A 139 -0.09 5.54 3.79
C ILE A 139 -1.16 4.98 2.84
N LEU A 140 -0.77 4.52 1.65
CA LEU A 140 -1.70 4.04 0.63
C LEU A 140 -2.47 2.81 1.08
N PHE A 141 -1.81 1.85 1.75
CA PHE A 141 -2.47 0.64 2.27
C PHE A 141 -3.54 0.98 3.32
N ASN A 142 -3.29 1.94 4.21
CA ASN A 142 -4.29 2.42 5.16
C ASN A 142 -5.50 3.06 4.44
N VAL A 143 -5.24 3.90 3.44
CA VAL A 143 -6.30 4.59 2.68
C VAL A 143 -7.13 3.60 1.86
N PHE A 144 -6.50 2.67 1.16
CA PHE A 144 -7.21 1.69 0.34
C PHE A 144 -7.88 0.59 1.17
N ALA A 145 -7.33 0.23 2.33
CA ALA A 145 -8.01 -0.63 3.29
C ALA A 145 -9.35 -0.03 3.77
N PHE A 146 -9.41 1.29 3.94
CA PHE A 146 -10.68 1.98 4.20
C PHE A 146 -11.66 1.81 3.04
N GLY A 147 -11.20 1.98 1.80
CA GLY A 147 -12.01 1.72 0.61
C GLY A 147 -12.54 0.28 0.56
N SER A 148 -11.69 -0.70 0.88
CA SER A 148 -12.09 -2.12 0.98
C SER A 148 -13.19 -2.33 2.02
N ALA A 149 -13.06 -1.74 3.21
CA ALA A 149 -14.08 -1.86 4.26
C ALA A 149 -15.45 -1.26 3.84
N LEU A 150 -15.44 -0.15 3.10
CA LEU A 150 -16.67 0.47 2.58
C LEU A 150 -17.34 -0.35 1.47
N SER A 151 -16.56 -1.14 0.72
CA SER A 151 -17.05 -1.91 -0.43
C SER A 151 -17.70 -3.25 -0.05
N ILE A 152 -17.59 -3.69 1.19
CA ILE A 152 -18.22 -4.91 1.68
C ILE A 152 -19.73 -4.85 1.40
N ASN A 153 -20.27 -5.86 0.70
CA ASN A 153 -21.67 -5.98 0.28
C ASN A 153 -22.19 -4.88 -0.67
N LYS A 154 -21.38 -3.88 -1.05
CA LYS A 154 -21.83 -2.75 -1.89
C LYS A 154 -21.13 -2.66 -3.24
N GLY A 155 -20.20 -3.59 -3.49
CA GLY A 155 -19.40 -3.62 -4.71
C GLY A 155 -18.13 -2.75 -4.65
N SER A 156 -17.06 -3.20 -5.28
CA SER A 156 -15.73 -2.59 -5.24
C SER A 156 -15.71 -1.12 -5.71
N MET A 157 -16.65 -0.70 -6.54
CA MET A 157 -16.72 0.66 -7.08
C MET A 157 -16.92 1.73 -6.00
N LEU A 158 -17.67 1.44 -4.94
CA LEU A 158 -17.84 2.38 -3.83
C LEU A 158 -16.54 2.61 -3.08
N GLY A 159 -15.78 1.55 -2.84
CA GLY A 159 -14.47 1.63 -2.22
C GLY A 159 -13.49 2.48 -3.02
N VAL A 160 -13.46 2.31 -4.36
CA VAL A 160 -12.65 3.14 -5.26
C VAL A 160 -13.02 4.61 -5.16
N LEU A 161 -14.32 4.94 -5.31
CA LEU A 161 -14.80 6.33 -5.27
C LEU A 161 -14.50 7.03 -3.96
N ALA A 162 -14.55 6.31 -2.83
CA ALA A 162 -14.27 6.87 -1.52
C ALA A 162 -12.76 7.01 -1.24
N SER A 163 -11.95 6.06 -1.67
CA SER A 163 -10.51 6.03 -1.37
C SER A 163 -9.67 6.91 -2.28
N LEU A 164 -10.05 7.09 -3.56
CA LEU A 164 -9.29 7.90 -4.51
C LEU A 164 -9.05 9.34 -4.05
N PRO A 165 -10.06 10.13 -3.59
CA PRO A 165 -9.81 11.46 -3.10
C PRO A 165 -8.86 11.51 -1.90
N LEU A 166 -8.94 10.49 -1.01
CA LEU A 166 -8.06 10.37 0.14
C LEU A 166 -6.63 9.96 -0.24
N ALA A 167 -6.45 9.27 -1.36
CA ALA A 167 -5.14 8.90 -1.88
C ALA A 167 -4.40 10.08 -2.54
N LEU A 168 -5.11 11.12 -3.02
CA LEU A 168 -4.48 12.27 -3.71
C LEU A 168 -3.37 12.95 -2.89
N PRO A 169 -3.56 13.30 -1.61
CA PRO A 169 -2.48 13.86 -0.81
C PRO A 169 -1.26 12.93 -0.69
N ALA A 170 -1.50 11.61 -0.56
CA ALA A 170 -0.43 10.62 -0.50
C ALA A 170 0.37 10.56 -1.80
N ILE A 171 -0.31 10.64 -2.96
CA ILE A 171 0.33 10.66 -4.28
C ILE A 171 1.20 11.92 -4.45
N VAL A 172 0.68 13.08 -4.03
CA VAL A 172 1.43 14.34 -4.09
C VAL A 172 2.69 14.26 -3.23
N LEU A 173 2.58 13.73 -2.01
CA LEU A 173 3.72 13.53 -1.10
C LEU A 173 4.73 12.54 -1.68
N LEU A 174 4.27 11.42 -2.24
CA LEU A 174 5.12 10.43 -2.90
C LEU A 174 5.89 11.07 -4.07
N GLY A 175 5.18 11.74 -4.99
CA GLY A 175 5.81 12.40 -6.12
C GLY A 175 6.82 13.47 -5.69
N ARG A 176 6.52 14.23 -4.64
CA ARG A 176 7.44 15.20 -4.05
C ARG A 176 8.65 14.52 -3.43
N GLY A 177 8.45 13.44 -2.67
CA GLY A 177 9.52 12.67 -2.04
C GLY A 177 10.52 12.13 -3.06
N VAL A 178 10.06 11.49 -4.13
CA VAL A 178 10.93 10.94 -5.17
C VAL A 178 11.68 12.07 -5.92
N ARG A 179 11.02 13.21 -6.19
CA ARG A 179 11.67 14.36 -6.82
C ARG A 179 12.78 14.96 -5.96
N THR A 180 12.65 15.01 -4.63
CA THR A 180 13.72 15.51 -3.76
C THR A 180 14.98 14.65 -3.83
N VAL A 181 14.84 13.35 -4.07
CA VAL A 181 15.98 12.46 -4.29
C VAL A 181 16.62 12.73 -5.65
N GLN A 182 15.80 12.92 -6.69
CA GLN A 182 16.28 13.07 -8.07
C GLN A 182 16.98 14.42 -8.33
N TYR A 183 16.44 15.52 -7.78
CA TYR A 183 16.94 16.88 -8.08
C TYR A 183 17.78 17.49 -6.95
N GLY A 184 17.92 16.77 -5.84
CA GLY A 184 18.61 17.26 -4.64
C GLY A 184 17.80 18.30 -3.85
N GLY A 185 17.80 18.18 -2.54
CA GLY A 185 17.20 19.16 -1.63
C GLY A 185 16.12 18.59 -0.73
N GLY A 186 16.26 18.81 0.58
CA GLY A 186 15.20 18.60 1.55
C GLY A 186 14.73 17.14 1.73
N PHE A 187 15.55 16.13 1.39
CA PHE A 187 15.15 14.73 1.57
C PHE A 187 14.72 14.43 3.01
N PHE A 188 15.50 14.94 3.98
CA PHE A 188 15.21 14.70 5.39
C PHE A 188 13.87 15.33 5.81
N GLU A 189 13.65 16.61 5.45
CA GLU A 189 12.42 17.32 5.78
C GLU A 189 11.19 16.65 5.18
N VAL A 190 11.27 16.24 3.91
CA VAL A 190 10.14 15.55 3.23
C VAL A 190 9.93 14.17 3.82
N SER A 191 10.99 13.42 4.13
CA SER A 191 10.87 12.09 4.75
C SER A 191 10.24 12.17 6.14
N VAL A 192 10.63 13.16 6.97
CA VAL A 192 10.03 13.39 8.30
C VAL A 192 8.56 13.79 8.17
N LEU A 193 8.23 14.68 7.24
CA LEU A 193 6.84 15.05 6.97
C LEU A 193 6.00 13.82 6.57
N MET A 194 6.51 13.03 5.62
CA MET A 194 5.82 11.80 5.17
C MET A 194 5.67 10.78 6.30
N ALA A 195 6.70 10.59 7.13
CA ALA A 195 6.64 9.71 8.28
C ALA A 195 5.60 10.20 9.31
N GLY A 196 5.52 11.50 9.57
CA GLY A 196 4.49 12.11 10.42
C GLY A 196 3.08 11.85 9.88
N VAL A 197 2.86 12.05 8.57
CA VAL A 197 1.58 11.74 7.92
C VAL A 197 1.27 10.24 7.99
N ALA A 198 2.26 9.38 7.74
CA ALA A 198 2.08 7.92 7.83
C ALA A 198 1.67 7.48 9.24
N LEU A 199 2.30 8.03 10.27
CA LEU A 199 1.94 7.75 11.67
C LEU A 199 0.51 8.21 12.00
N LEU A 200 0.13 9.43 11.59
CA LEU A 200 -1.23 9.96 11.79
C LEU A 200 -2.27 9.08 11.07
N VAL A 201 -2.03 8.74 9.81
CA VAL A 201 -2.94 7.90 9.03
C VAL A 201 -3.04 6.51 9.64
N THR A 202 -1.93 5.90 10.06
CA THR A 202 -1.92 4.57 10.69
C THR A 202 -2.57 4.57 12.08
N ALA A 203 -2.58 5.71 12.78
CA ALA A 203 -3.29 5.83 14.05
C ALA A 203 -4.81 6.03 13.88
N ILE A 204 -5.22 6.80 12.88
CA ILE A 204 -6.62 7.23 12.70
C ILE A 204 -7.40 6.23 11.84
N MET A 205 -6.85 5.78 10.70
CA MET A 205 -7.57 4.94 9.74
C MET A 205 -8.09 3.63 10.33
N PRO A 206 -7.34 2.86 11.13
CA PRO A 206 -7.88 1.64 11.72
C PRO A 206 -9.08 1.87 12.64
N ILE A 207 -9.18 3.05 13.28
CA ILE A 207 -10.35 3.42 14.11
C ILE A 207 -11.57 3.58 13.19
N ILE A 208 -11.42 4.33 12.09
CA ILE A 208 -12.50 4.58 11.13
C ILE A 208 -12.91 3.27 10.46
N ILE A 209 -11.94 2.46 10.02
CA ILE A 209 -12.17 1.16 9.39
C ILE A 209 -12.93 0.23 10.35
N SER A 210 -12.50 0.14 11.61
CA SER A 210 -13.18 -0.71 12.60
C SER A 210 -14.61 -0.27 12.88
N ALA A 211 -14.88 1.05 12.90
CA ALA A 211 -16.22 1.59 13.02
C ALA A 211 -17.08 1.23 11.79
N THR A 212 -16.52 1.35 10.58
CA THR A 212 -17.20 0.97 9.34
C THR A 212 -17.51 -0.52 9.30
N LEU A 213 -16.57 -1.39 9.69
CA LEU A 213 -16.80 -2.84 9.74
C LEU A 213 -17.92 -3.21 10.72
N LYS A 214 -18.00 -2.55 11.89
CA LYS A 214 -19.09 -2.77 12.86
C LYS A 214 -20.45 -2.52 12.24
N THR A 215 -20.63 -1.45 11.46
CA THR A 215 -21.92 -1.14 10.81
C THR A 215 -22.33 -2.16 9.74
N HIS A 216 -21.43 -3.03 9.29
CA HIS A 216 -21.75 -4.14 8.38
C HIS A 216 -22.05 -5.45 9.13
N LEU A 217 -21.67 -5.54 10.41
CA LEU A 217 -21.88 -6.71 11.25
C LEU A 217 -23.14 -6.62 12.14
N GLU A 218 -23.68 -5.40 12.33
CA GLU A 218 -24.95 -5.13 13.01
C GLU A 218 -26.13 -5.19 12.01
#